data_a451156ae0f2768f1357191905a48006
#
_entry.id   a451156ae0f2768f1357191905a48006
#
_cell.length_a   1.000
_cell.length_b   1.000
_cell.length_c   1.000
_cell.angle_alpha   90.00
_cell.angle_beta   90.00
_cell.angle_gamma   90.00
#
_symmetry.space_group_name_H-M   'P 1'
#
loop_
_entity.id
_entity.type
_entity.pdbx_description
1 polymer ?
#
loop_
_entity_poly.entity_id
_entity_poly.type
_entity_poly.pdbx_seq_one_letter_code
_entity_poly.pdbx_strand_id
1 'polypeptide(L)'
;MTLLVNPRNWFAEAIATYALVFFGPLAIILSVVVFGDGLSIESIIMISLAHGAAIGLMVYAFGHISGAHINPAVTIPMMITKKISVGDGIGYIIFQLIGAVVAAFSLKAILPELGAKVNFGTQGGPSELLNNSVMAGITVEIILTFFLVTVIFLTAVHKKAPAGIHGISIGGMVFLLHIVGVPLTGASMNPARTFGPAVVSGFWELHWLYWLAPIVGGIIAGVIMNYVFVNNAEPKTKSVSRSSPARKSQKLEQYEKQYLSRLEEEPAKEETKKVSSPRRVQSKKSKSVSKLEKYEKRYLDRLEKQSQTNADSTYKE
;
A
#
# COMPACT_ATOMS: atom_id res chain seq x y z
N MET A 1 2.61 27.05 -14.55
CA MET A 1 2.50 25.59 -14.29
C MET A 1 1.08 25.33 -13.83
N THR A 2 0.19 24.97 -14.75
CA THR A 2 -1.22 24.69 -14.45
C THR A 2 -1.24 23.42 -13.63
N LEU A 3 -1.63 23.49 -12.36
CA LEU A 3 -1.87 22.33 -11.51
C LEU A 3 -3.05 21.58 -12.15
N LEU A 4 -2.76 20.49 -12.84
CA LEU A 4 -3.80 19.58 -13.33
C LEU A 4 -4.43 18.91 -12.11
N VAL A 5 -5.46 19.57 -11.62
CA VAL A 5 -6.34 19.06 -10.57
C VAL A 5 -7.12 17.87 -11.15
N ASN A 6 -7.04 16.71 -10.52
CA ASN A 6 -7.75 15.52 -10.99
C ASN A 6 -8.93 15.15 -10.07
N PRO A 7 -10.13 15.61 -10.35
CA PRO A 7 -11.33 15.32 -9.54
C PRO A 7 -11.60 13.83 -9.36
N ARG A 8 -11.21 12.98 -10.33
CA ARG A 8 -11.34 11.52 -10.24
C ARG A 8 -10.60 10.97 -9.03
N ASN A 9 -9.40 11.50 -8.75
CA ASN A 9 -8.61 11.07 -7.60
C ASN A 9 -9.29 11.47 -6.29
N TRP A 10 -9.90 12.66 -6.24
CA TRP A 10 -10.61 13.14 -5.07
C TRP A 10 -11.84 12.28 -4.76
N PHE A 11 -12.62 11.90 -5.79
CA PHE A 11 -13.73 10.97 -5.63
C PHE A 11 -13.28 9.60 -5.13
N ALA A 12 -12.14 9.09 -5.61
CA ALA A 12 -11.56 7.84 -5.11
C ALA A 12 -11.24 7.93 -3.61
N GLU A 13 -10.68 9.06 -3.14
CA GLU A 13 -10.43 9.31 -1.72
C GLU A 13 -11.73 9.36 -0.91
N ALA A 14 -12.78 10.01 -1.41
CA ALA A 14 -14.08 10.04 -0.73
C ALA A 14 -14.68 8.65 -0.56
N ILE A 15 -14.69 7.83 -1.63
CA ILE A 15 -15.24 6.47 -1.59
C ILE A 15 -14.42 5.57 -0.64
N ALA A 16 -13.09 5.67 -0.71
CA ALA A 16 -12.22 4.87 0.12
C ALA A 16 -12.32 5.26 1.61
N THR A 17 -12.45 6.56 1.91
CA THR A 17 -12.67 7.03 3.28
C THR A 17 -14.08 6.71 3.77
N TYR A 18 -15.08 6.77 2.90
CA TYR A 18 -16.43 6.30 3.21
C TYR A 18 -16.38 4.83 3.67
N ALA A 19 -15.71 3.95 2.92
CA ALA A 19 -15.62 2.54 3.27
C ALA A 19 -14.96 2.32 4.65
N LEU A 20 -13.85 3.03 4.94
CA LEU A 20 -13.22 2.95 6.26
C LEU A 20 -14.16 3.38 7.38
N VAL A 21 -14.83 4.55 7.24
CA VAL A 21 -15.66 5.14 8.28
C VAL A 21 -17.03 4.46 8.37
N PHE A 22 -17.45 3.75 7.33
CA PHE A 22 -18.64 2.92 7.39
C PHE A 22 -18.35 1.59 8.10
N PHE A 23 -17.40 0.79 7.62
CA PHE A 23 -17.15 -0.56 8.14
C PHE A 23 -16.46 -0.56 9.51
N GLY A 24 -15.52 0.36 9.75
CA GLY A 24 -14.82 0.45 11.02
C GLY A 24 -15.76 0.79 12.19
N PRO A 25 -16.42 1.95 12.18
CA PRO A 25 -17.44 2.31 13.17
C PRO A 25 -18.64 1.36 13.23
N LEU A 26 -19.07 0.77 12.11
CA LEU A 26 -20.10 -0.28 12.14
C LEU A 26 -19.68 -1.46 13.01
N ALA A 27 -18.41 -1.89 12.92
CA ALA A 27 -17.90 -2.96 13.78
C ALA A 27 -17.92 -2.56 15.26
N ILE A 28 -17.68 -1.28 15.60
CA ILE A 28 -17.82 -0.77 16.97
C ILE A 28 -19.28 -0.87 17.44
N ILE A 29 -20.22 -0.41 16.61
CA ILE A 29 -21.66 -0.46 16.94
C ILE A 29 -22.13 -1.90 17.15
N LEU A 30 -21.75 -2.80 16.23
CA LEU A 30 -22.16 -4.20 16.30
C LEU A 30 -21.47 -4.97 17.44
N SER A 31 -20.26 -4.58 17.84
CA SER A 31 -19.57 -5.25 18.94
C SER A 31 -20.33 -5.14 20.26
N VAL A 32 -21.01 -4.01 20.50
CA VAL A 32 -21.86 -3.81 21.68
C VAL A 32 -23.06 -4.77 21.68
N VAL A 33 -23.63 -5.05 20.52
CA VAL A 33 -24.77 -5.96 20.38
C VAL A 33 -24.35 -7.42 20.54
N VAL A 34 -23.19 -7.79 19.97
CA VAL A 34 -22.74 -9.19 19.89
C VAL A 34 -22.03 -9.63 21.16
N PHE A 35 -21.21 -8.76 21.73
CA PHE A 35 -20.33 -9.09 22.87
C PHE A 35 -20.70 -8.37 24.18
N GLY A 36 -21.71 -7.50 24.14
CA GLY A 36 -22.14 -6.71 25.30
C GLY A 36 -21.39 -5.40 25.46
N ASP A 37 -21.79 -4.64 26.48
CA ASP A 37 -21.17 -3.33 26.78
C ASP A 37 -19.75 -3.49 27.30
N GLY A 38 -18.83 -2.79 26.68
CA GLY A 38 -17.41 -2.77 27.06
C GLY A 38 -16.48 -3.38 26.00
N LEU A 39 -15.18 -3.28 26.27
CA LEU A 39 -14.14 -3.79 25.38
C LEU A 39 -13.73 -5.21 25.81
N SER A 40 -14.32 -6.22 25.16
CA SER A 40 -13.84 -7.61 25.23
C SER A 40 -12.70 -7.85 24.21
N ILE A 41 -11.98 -8.95 24.35
CA ILE A 41 -10.93 -9.35 23.38
C ILE A 41 -11.57 -9.55 22.00
N GLU A 42 -12.73 -10.16 21.93
CA GLU A 42 -13.45 -10.43 20.70
C GLU A 42 -13.90 -9.13 20.00
N SER A 43 -14.40 -8.15 20.78
CA SER A 43 -14.76 -6.83 20.26
C SER A 43 -13.54 -6.09 19.69
N ILE A 44 -12.41 -6.12 20.40
CA ILE A 44 -11.16 -5.52 19.92
C ILE A 44 -10.69 -6.18 18.62
N ILE A 45 -10.73 -7.50 18.52
CA ILE A 45 -10.34 -8.21 17.28
C ILE A 45 -11.29 -7.86 16.14
N MET A 46 -12.60 -7.86 16.37
CA MET A 46 -13.61 -7.52 15.36
C MET A 46 -13.41 -6.09 14.83
N ILE A 47 -13.27 -5.12 15.73
CA ILE A 47 -13.05 -3.71 15.40
C ILE A 47 -11.75 -3.54 14.61
N SER A 48 -10.67 -4.15 15.11
CA SER A 48 -9.35 -4.06 14.49
C SER A 48 -9.32 -4.67 13.09
N LEU A 49 -9.94 -5.84 12.93
CA LEU A 49 -10.03 -6.53 11.63
C LEU A 49 -10.84 -5.71 10.62
N ALA A 50 -11.97 -5.14 11.04
CA ALA A 50 -12.80 -4.32 10.16
C ALA A 50 -12.07 -3.08 9.65
N HIS A 51 -11.36 -2.35 10.53
CA HIS A 51 -10.57 -1.19 10.12
C HIS A 51 -9.41 -1.58 9.21
N GLY A 52 -8.65 -2.62 9.58
CA GLY A 52 -7.52 -3.11 8.78
C GLY A 52 -7.94 -3.62 7.41
N ALA A 53 -9.01 -4.43 7.35
CA ALA A 53 -9.54 -4.96 6.10
C ALA A 53 -10.11 -3.83 5.20
N ALA A 54 -10.87 -2.89 5.77
CA ALA A 54 -11.41 -1.76 5.02
C ALA A 54 -10.29 -0.96 4.34
N ILE A 55 -9.24 -0.58 5.08
CA ILE A 55 -8.09 0.13 4.49
C ILE A 55 -7.37 -0.73 3.46
N GLY A 56 -7.00 -1.96 3.79
CA GLY A 56 -6.23 -2.82 2.91
C GLY A 56 -6.93 -3.07 1.57
N LEU A 57 -8.23 -3.35 1.59
CA LEU A 57 -9.05 -3.56 0.40
C LEU A 57 -9.18 -2.27 -0.42
N MET A 58 -9.38 -1.11 0.23
CA MET A 58 -9.47 0.17 -0.48
C MET A 58 -8.11 0.59 -1.08
N VAL A 59 -7.01 0.28 -0.43
CA VAL A 59 -5.66 0.48 -1.00
C VAL A 59 -5.47 -0.37 -2.26
N TYR A 60 -5.93 -1.62 -2.29
CA TYR A 60 -5.91 -2.42 -3.52
C TYR A 60 -6.84 -1.88 -4.61
N ALA A 61 -8.04 -1.42 -4.23
CA ALA A 61 -9.04 -0.94 -5.18
C ALA A 61 -8.68 0.42 -5.80
N PHE A 62 -8.16 1.35 -5.01
CA PHE A 62 -7.97 2.75 -5.40
C PHE A 62 -6.52 3.23 -5.41
N GLY A 63 -5.57 2.41 -4.91
CA GLY A 63 -4.16 2.80 -4.84
C GLY A 63 -3.55 3.19 -6.20
N HIS A 64 -3.96 2.55 -7.28
CA HIS A 64 -3.54 2.87 -8.64
C HIS A 64 -4.25 4.10 -9.25
N ILE A 65 -5.26 4.66 -8.55
CA ILE A 65 -6.03 5.85 -8.99
C ILE A 65 -5.55 7.10 -8.24
N SER A 66 -5.70 7.11 -6.90
CA SER A 66 -5.38 8.26 -6.06
C SER A 66 -4.14 8.07 -5.18
N GLY A 67 -3.65 6.83 -5.06
CA GLY A 67 -2.72 6.44 -4.01
C GLY A 67 -3.43 5.93 -2.76
N ALA A 68 -4.76 6.10 -2.67
CA ALA A 68 -5.60 5.67 -1.54
C ALA A 68 -5.03 6.11 -0.18
N HIS A 69 -4.89 7.41 0.00
CA HIS A 69 -4.40 7.98 1.27
C HIS A 69 -5.42 7.78 2.39
N ILE A 70 -6.72 8.02 2.12
CA ILE A 70 -7.86 7.74 3.02
C ILE A 70 -7.79 8.55 4.33
N ASN A 71 -6.77 9.43 4.50
CA ASN A 71 -6.36 9.94 5.79
C ASN A 71 -5.60 11.27 5.65
N PRO A 72 -6.04 12.37 6.29
CA PRO A 72 -5.30 13.62 6.30
C PRO A 72 -3.89 13.50 6.89
N ALA A 73 -3.68 12.65 7.94
CA ALA A 73 -2.37 12.42 8.53
C ALA A 73 -1.40 11.61 7.66
N VAL A 74 -1.89 11.00 6.57
CA VAL A 74 -1.09 10.43 5.47
C VAL A 74 -0.88 11.46 4.37
N THR A 75 -1.94 12.20 4.02
CA THR A 75 -1.90 13.17 2.91
C THR A 75 -0.94 14.32 3.17
N ILE A 76 -0.89 14.83 4.39
CA ILE A 76 0.00 15.95 4.76
C ILE A 76 1.50 15.58 4.59
N PRO A 77 2.03 14.49 5.14
CA PRO A 77 3.43 14.11 4.90
C PRO A 77 3.72 13.81 3.42
N MET A 78 2.76 13.32 2.64
CA MET A 78 2.92 13.14 1.19
C MET A 78 3.09 14.48 0.47
N MET A 79 2.37 15.53 0.88
CA MET A 79 2.59 16.91 0.38
C MET A 79 3.96 17.45 0.79
N ILE A 80 4.34 17.32 2.07
CA ILE A 80 5.63 17.82 2.61
C ILE A 80 6.80 17.15 1.89
N THR A 81 6.72 15.87 1.62
CA THR A 81 7.76 15.10 0.93
C THR A 81 7.65 15.16 -0.61
N LYS A 82 6.74 16.02 -1.13
CA LYS A 82 6.52 16.27 -2.57
C LYS A 82 6.14 15.02 -3.36
N LYS A 83 5.43 14.09 -2.75
CA LYS A 83 4.88 12.90 -3.43
C LYS A 83 3.57 13.21 -4.16
N ILE A 84 2.83 14.21 -3.68
CA ILE A 84 1.67 14.79 -4.35
C ILE A 84 1.75 16.32 -4.36
N SER A 85 0.98 16.98 -5.22
CA SER A 85 0.86 18.44 -5.24
C SER A 85 0.08 18.93 -4.02
N VAL A 86 0.33 20.17 -3.58
CA VAL A 86 -0.44 20.78 -2.48
C VAL A 86 -1.93 20.90 -2.86
N GLY A 87 -2.23 21.23 -4.12
CA GLY A 87 -3.60 21.35 -4.61
C GLY A 87 -4.36 20.02 -4.53
N ASP A 88 -3.74 18.92 -5.00
CA ASP A 88 -4.36 17.60 -4.87
C ASP A 88 -4.49 17.18 -3.41
N GLY A 89 -3.48 17.48 -2.58
CA GLY A 89 -3.52 17.14 -1.16
C GLY A 89 -4.66 17.83 -0.41
N ILE A 90 -4.91 19.11 -0.69
CA ILE A 90 -6.07 19.83 -0.15
C ILE A 90 -7.38 19.20 -0.65
N GLY A 91 -7.46 18.91 -1.96
CA GLY A 91 -8.61 18.22 -2.53
C GLY A 91 -8.85 16.84 -1.87
N TYR A 92 -7.80 16.06 -1.64
CA TYR A 92 -7.89 14.77 -0.92
C TYR A 92 -8.49 14.95 0.47
N ILE A 93 -7.95 15.87 1.27
CA ILE A 93 -8.43 16.11 2.64
C ILE A 93 -9.91 16.48 2.65
N ILE A 94 -10.34 17.39 1.77
CA ILE A 94 -11.74 17.79 1.68
C ILE A 94 -12.63 16.59 1.34
N PHE A 95 -12.26 15.79 0.34
CA PHE A 95 -13.06 14.65 -0.09
C PHE A 95 -13.00 13.48 0.90
N GLN A 96 -11.91 13.31 1.63
CA GLN A 96 -11.81 12.38 2.76
C GLN A 96 -12.81 12.77 3.86
N LEU A 97 -12.88 14.04 4.24
CA LEU A 97 -13.84 14.52 5.24
C LEU A 97 -15.30 14.36 4.76
N ILE A 98 -15.59 14.65 3.50
CA ILE A 98 -16.93 14.44 2.90
C ILE A 98 -17.28 12.94 2.97
N GLY A 99 -16.40 12.04 2.52
CA GLY A 99 -16.61 10.59 2.56
C GLY A 99 -16.88 10.09 3.99
N ALA A 100 -16.12 10.59 4.96
CA ALA A 100 -16.29 10.24 6.37
C ALA A 100 -17.66 10.69 6.93
N VAL A 101 -18.08 11.91 6.63
CA VAL A 101 -19.37 12.45 7.09
C VAL A 101 -20.55 11.67 6.46
N VAL A 102 -20.49 11.41 5.15
CA VAL A 102 -21.53 10.63 4.46
C VAL A 102 -21.63 9.21 5.03
N ALA A 103 -20.50 8.56 5.33
CA ALA A 103 -20.48 7.25 5.98
C ALA A 103 -21.15 7.27 7.37
N ALA A 104 -20.81 8.27 8.20
CA ALA A 104 -21.39 8.39 9.53
C ALA A 104 -22.92 8.68 9.48
N PHE A 105 -23.39 9.50 8.55
CA PHE A 105 -24.83 9.68 8.31
C PHE A 105 -25.53 8.39 7.85
N SER A 106 -24.84 7.57 7.02
CA SER A 106 -25.37 6.27 6.62
C SER A 106 -25.56 5.34 7.82
N LEU A 107 -24.59 5.32 8.75
CA LEU A 107 -24.72 4.56 10.00
C LEU A 107 -25.86 5.07 10.87
N LYS A 108 -26.03 6.39 10.99
CA LYS A 108 -27.16 6.98 11.72
C LYS A 108 -28.51 6.62 11.12
N ALA A 109 -28.60 6.55 9.79
CA ALA A 109 -29.82 6.17 9.11
C ALA A 109 -30.16 4.68 9.29
N ILE A 110 -29.13 3.81 9.39
CA ILE A 110 -29.32 2.35 9.49
C ILE A 110 -29.50 1.91 10.94
N LEU A 111 -28.72 2.45 11.88
CA LEU A 111 -28.65 2.04 13.29
C LEU A 111 -28.68 3.25 14.24
N PRO A 112 -29.74 4.07 14.22
CA PRO A 112 -29.75 5.34 14.96
C PRO A 112 -29.55 5.18 16.47
N GLU A 113 -30.26 4.24 17.09
CA GLU A 113 -30.24 4.03 18.54
C GLU A 113 -28.96 3.32 19.00
N LEU A 114 -28.55 2.28 18.28
CA LEU A 114 -27.33 1.52 18.61
C LEU A 114 -26.08 2.36 18.36
N GLY A 115 -26.05 3.12 17.28
CA GLY A 115 -24.95 4.03 16.98
C GLY A 115 -24.80 5.14 18.02
N ALA A 116 -25.92 5.67 18.52
CA ALA A 116 -25.90 6.73 19.54
C ALA A 116 -25.27 6.25 20.86
N LYS A 117 -25.44 4.97 21.24
CA LYS A 117 -24.82 4.39 22.47
C LYS A 117 -23.29 4.48 22.46
N VAL A 118 -22.66 4.45 21.32
CA VAL A 118 -21.20 4.48 21.12
C VAL A 118 -20.74 5.71 20.33
N ASN A 119 -21.52 6.80 20.34
CA ASN A 119 -21.23 8.04 19.62
C ASN A 119 -20.84 7.77 18.15
N PHE A 120 -21.48 6.80 17.48
CA PHE A 120 -21.19 6.35 16.12
C PHE A 120 -19.72 5.99 15.90
N GLY A 121 -19.01 5.56 16.96
CA GLY A 121 -17.59 5.20 16.93
C GLY A 121 -16.62 6.38 16.99
N THR A 122 -17.08 7.55 17.48
CA THR A 122 -16.21 8.70 17.77
C THR A 122 -15.30 8.37 18.97
N GLN A 123 -14.03 8.74 18.86
CA GLN A 123 -13.09 8.60 19.97
C GLN A 123 -13.33 9.67 21.04
N GLY A 124 -13.20 9.30 22.32
CA GLY A 124 -13.45 10.15 23.49
C GLY A 124 -12.21 10.55 24.28
N GLY A 125 -11.01 10.34 23.74
CA GLY A 125 -9.76 10.63 24.44
C GLY A 125 -9.06 9.41 25.01
N PRO A 126 -8.04 9.61 25.85
CA PRO A 126 -7.32 8.54 26.52
C PRO A 126 -8.23 7.84 27.56
N SER A 127 -8.10 6.52 27.66
CA SER A 127 -8.86 5.70 28.59
C SER A 127 -8.28 5.74 30.01
N GLU A 128 -9.00 5.09 30.94
CA GLU A 128 -8.55 4.87 32.32
C GLU A 128 -7.22 4.09 32.38
N LEU A 129 -6.92 3.24 31.39
CA LEU A 129 -5.62 2.55 31.32
C LEU A 129 -4.45 3.53 31.19
N LEU A 130 -4.71 4.73 30.69
CA LEU A 130 -3.75 5.84 30.63
C LEU A 130 -3.97 6.87 31.75
N ASN A 131 -4.73 6.53 32.79
CA ASN A 131 -5.17 7.47 33.84
C ASN A 131 -5.84 8.74 33.26
N ASN A 132 -6.53 8.61 32.14
CA ASN A 132 -7.14 9.71 31.36
C ASN A 132 -6.15 10.83 30.99
N SER A 133 -4.85 10.53 30.95
CA SER A 133 -3.80 11.49 30.66
C SER A 133 -3.81 11.92 29.19
N VAL A 134 -4.14 13.18 28.93
CA VAL A 134 -4.13 13.77 27.59
C VAL A 134 -2.74 13.65 26.95
N MET A 135 -1.66 13.84 27.71
CA MET A 135 -0.29 13.72 27.18
C MET A 135 0.03 12.28 26.77
N ALA A 136 -0.40 11.29 27.57
CA ALA A 136 -0.25 9.88 27.21
C ALA A 136 -1.05 9.55 25.93
N GLY A 137 -2.28 10.05 25.82
CA GLY A 137 -3.10 9.89 24.61
C GLY A 137 -2.45 10.48 23.36
N ILE A 138 -1.90 11.70 23.45
CA ILE A 138 -1.12 12.32 22.37
C ILE A 138 0.06 11.43 21.98
N THR A 139 0.83 10.95 22.95
CA THR A 139 2.00 10.12 22.71
C THR A 139 1.61 8.81 22.00
N VAL A 140 0.54 8.16 22.44
CA VAL A 140 0.03 6.93 21.79
C VAL A 140 -0.35 7.20 20.33
N GLU A 141 -1.18 8.21 20.06
CA GLU A 141 -1.62 8.52 18.68
C GLU A 141 -0.45 8.93 17.78
N ILE A 142 0.58 9.62 18.29
CA ILE A 142 1.82 9.91 17.54
C ILE A 142 2.52 8.61 17.16
N ILE A 143 2.71 7.70 18.12
CA ILE A 143 3.41 6.42 17.87
C ILE A 143 2.63 5.56 16.88
N LEU A 144 1.32 5.41 17.06
CA LEU A 144 0.48 4.61 16.17
C LEU A 144 0.56 5.15 14.74
N THR A 145 0.40 6.48 14.57
CA THR A 145 0.43 7.08 13.24
C THR A 145 1.84 7.06 12.62
N PHE A 146 2.89 7.19 13.43
CA PHE A 146 4.27 7.04 12.97
C PHE A 146 4.48 5.67 12.31
N PHE A 147 4.07 4.58 12.95
CA PHE A 147 4.23 3.24 12.37
C PHE A 147 3.34 3.00 11.15
N LEU A 148 2.10 3.52 11.15
CA LEU A 148 1.24 3.47 9.98
C LEU A 148 1.91 4.12 8.77
N VAL A 149 2.37 5.36 8.90
CA VAL A 149 2.99 6.11 7.81
C VAL A 149 4.34 5.51 7.42
N THR A 150 5.09 4.94 8.36
CA THR A 150 6.31 4.19 8.07
C THR A 150 6.05 3.03 7.10
N VAL A 151 5.03 2.20 7.37
CA VAL A 151 4.68 1.09 6.48
C VAL A 151 4.23 1.61 5.11
N ILE A 152 3.43 2.67 5.06
CA ILE A 152 3.00 3.28 3.79
C ILE A 152 4.21 3.72 2.95
N PHE A 153 5.16 4.46 3.53
CA PHE A 153 6.33 4.93 2.80
C PHE A 153 7.22 3.78 2.31
N LEU A 154 7.40 2.74 3.12
CA LEU A 154 8.30 1.65 2.78
C LEU A 154 7.68 0.58 1.88
N THR A 155 6.35 0.50 1.79
CA THR A 155 5.67 -0.51 0.95
C THR A 155 4.97 0.06 -0.28
N ALA A 156 4.46 1.29 -0.22
CA ALA A 156 3.74 1.91 -1.33
C ALA A 156 4.56 3.01 -2.05
N VAL A 157 5.46 3.72 -1.35
CA VAL A 157 6.25 4.82 -1.94
C VAL A 157 7.64 4.36 -2.37
N HIS A 158 8.26 3.43 -1.65
CA HIS A 158 9.60 2.95 -1.92
C HIS A 158 9.66 2.09 -3.18
N LYS A 159 10.42 2.51 -4.21
CA LYS A 159 10.48 1.86 -5.54
C LYS A 159 10.96 0.40 -5.53
N LYS A 160 11.72 -0.02 -4.49
CA LYS A 160 12.24 -1.39 -4.36
C LYS A 160 11.32 -2.28 -3.52
N ALA A 161 10.19 -1.76 -3.03
CA ALA A 161 9.21 -2.60 -2.35
C ALA A 161 8.64 -3.66 -3.31
N PRO A 162 8.40 -4.88 -2.85
CA PRO A 162 7.77 -5.90 -3.68
C PRO A 162 6.40 -5.43 -4.19
N ALA A 163 6.14 -5.65 -5.49
CA ALA A 163 4.87 -5.25 -6.08
C ALA A 163 3.69 -6.01 -5.45
N GLY A 164 2.59 -5.32 -5.22
CA GLY A 164 1.34 -5.93 -4.78
C GLY A 164 1.23 -6.21 -3.27
N ILE A 165 2.24 -5.90 -2.44
CA ILE A 165 2.16 -6.16 -1.00
C ILE A 165 1.55 -5.00 -0.20
N HIS A 166 1.49 -3.80 -0.78
CA HIS A 166 1.14 -2.57 -0.04
C HIS A 166 -0.23 -2.64 0.64
N GLY A 167 -1.26 -3.18 0.00
CA GLY A 167 -2.60 -3.28 0.62
C GLY A 167 -2.63 -4.18 1.85
N ILE A 168 -2.05 -5.39 1.76
CA ILE A 168 -1.99 -6.31 2.91
C ILE A 168 -1.08 -5.75 4.02
N SER A 169 0.03 -5.10 3.67
CA SER A 169 0.95 -4.53 4.66
C SER A 169 0.33 -3.36 5.42
N ILE A 170 -0.34 -2.43 4.70
CA ILE A 170 -0.98 -1.27 5.31
C ILE A 170 -2.19 -1.70 6.13
N GLY A 171 -3.06 -2.56 5.58
CA GLY A 171 -4.22 -3.09 6.30
C GLY A 171 -3.82 -3.92 7.52
N GLY A 172 -2.79 -4.76 7.40
CA GLY A 172 -2.23 -5.53 8.50
C GLY A 172 -1.62 -4.66 9.59
N MET A 173 -0.95 -3.55 9.21
CA MET A 173 -0.46 -2.59 10.19
C MET A 173 -1.63 -1.90 10.91
N VAL A 174 -2.66 -1.44 10.19
CA VAL A 174 -3.86 -0.85 10.81
C VAL A 174 -4.52 -1.84 11.78
N PHE A 175 -4.66 -3.11 11.38
CA PHE A 175 -5.17 -4.16 12.26
C PHE A 175 -4.36 -4.26 13.58
N LEU A 176 -3.03 -4.37 13.48
CA LEU A 176 -2.14 -4.45 14.63
C LEU A 176 -2.26 -3.22 15.54
N LEU A 177 -2.23 -2.02 14.95
CA LEU A 177 -2.29 -0.76 15.69
C LEU A 177 -3.66 -0.56 16.38
N HIS A 178 -4.75 -1.08 15.81
CA HIS A 178 -6.06 -1.05 16.47
C HIS A 178 -6.13 -2.03 17.65
N ILE A 179 -5.54 -3.24 17.54
CA ILE A 179 -5.49 -4.18 18.68
C ILE A 179 -4.91 -3.52 19.93
N VAL A 180 -3.82 -2.77 19.77
CA VAL A 180 -3.15 -2.14 20.90
C VAL A 180 -3.70 -0.74 21.22
N GLY A 181 -4.19 -0.01 20.24
CA GLY A 181 -4.60 1.38 20.39
C GLY A 181 -6.06 1.56 20.81
N VAL A 182 -6.98 0.65 20.42
CA VAL A 182 -8.41 0.77 20.77
C VAL A 182 -8.62 0.84 22.28
N PRO A 183 -8.00 -0.01 23.13
CA PRO A 183 -8.15 0.10 24.56
C PRO A 183 -7.52 1.35 25.17
N LEU A 184 -6.60 2.01 24.48
CA LEU A 184 -5.85 3.15 25.02
C LEU A 184 -6.48 4.51 24.67
N THR A 185 -6.80 4.71 23.37
CA THR A 185 -7.26 6.00 22.83
C THR A 185 -8.44 5.87 21.87
N GLY A 186 -8.92 4.65 21.62
CA GLY A 186 -9.84 4.37 20.53
C GLY A 186 -9.17 4.28 19.15
N ALA A 187 -7.84 4.41 19.07
CA ALA A 187 -7.01 4.25 17.86
C ALA A 187 -7.54 5.04 16.64
N SER A 188 -7.35 6.34 16.65
CA SER A 188 -7.75 7.16 15.50
C SER A 188 -6.76 7.02 14.32
N MET A 189 -5.53 7.48 14.54
CA MET A 189 -4.49 7.60 13.51
C MET A 189 -4.93 8.41 12.27
N ASN A 190 -6.16 8.93 12.26
CA ASN A 190 -6.81 9.48 11.07
C ASN A 190 -7.83 10.56 11.43
N PRO A 191 -7.54 11.85 11.20
CA PRO A 191 -8.48 12.93 11.45
C PRO A 191 -9.86 12.75 10.79
N ALA A 192 -9.92 12.27 9.55
CA ALA A 192 -11.19 12.07 8.85
C ALA A 192 -12.03 10.96 9.50
N ARG A 193 -11.37 9.88 9.97
CA ARG A 193 -12.03 8.76 10.66
C ARG A 193 -12.68 9.20 11.97
N THR A 194 -12.11 10.18 12.68
CA THR A 194 -12.70 10.74 13.90
C THR A 194 -13.73 11.82 13.58
N PHE A 195 -13.49 12.65 12.56
CA PHE A 195 -14.33 13.79 12.21
C PHE A 195 -15.75 13.39 11.78
N GLY A 196 -15.89 12.41 10.88
CA GLY A 196 -17.21 12.02 10.36
C GLY A 196 -18.18 11.60 11.46
N PRO A 197 -17.84 10.63 12.32
CA PRO A 197 -18.65 10.24 13.48
C PRO A 197 -18.91 11.39 14.45
N ALA A 198 -17.94 12.28 14.71
CA ALA A 198 -18.11 13.42 15.61
C ALA A 198 -19.17 14.43 15.10
N VAL A 199 -19.20 14.70 13.79
CA VAL A 199 -20.24 15.54 13.16
C VAL A 199 -21.64 14.98 13.40
N VAL A 200 -21.80 13.66 13.31
CA VAL A 200 -23.12 13.02 13.40
C VAL A 200 -23.58 12.75 14.83
N SER A 201 -22.65 12.44 15.72
CA SER A 201 -22.92 12.23 17.16
C SER A 201 -23.08 13.54 17.93
N GLY A 202 -22.42 14.60 17.48
CA GLY A 202 -22.26 15.83 18.27
C GLY A 202 -21.24 15.72 19.39
N PHE A 203 -20.48 14.62 19.45
CA PHE A 203 -19.48 14.36 20.47
C PHE A 203 -18.10 14.85 20.03
N TRP A 204 -17.57 15.90 20.70
CA TRP A 204 -16.35 16.62 20.31
C TRP A 204 -15.27 16.62 21.38
N GLU A 205 -15.40 15.77 22.41
CA GLU A 205 -14.44 15.72 23.50
C GLU A 205 -13.06 15.37 23.01
N LEU A 206 -12.07 16.19 23.38
CA LEU A 206 -10.67 16.06 22.97
C LEU A 206 -10.46 15.82 21.45
N HIS A 207 -11.42 16.23 20.61
CA HIS A 207 -11.37 16.02 19.17
C HIS A 207 -10.08 16.55 18.52
N TRP A 208 -9.58 17.68 19.00
CA TRP A 208 -8.33 18.28 18.53
C TRP A 208 -7.11 17.37 18.68
N LEU A 209 -7.09 16.47 19.69
CA LEU A 209 -6.03 15.50 19.92
C LEU A 209 -5.87 14.59 18.69
N TYR A 210 -6.99 14.14 18.13
CA TYR A 210 -7.03 13.23 16.97
C TYR A 210 -6.75 13.90 15.62
N TRP A 211 -6.53 15.21 15.64
CA TRP A 211 -5.92 15.95 14.53
C TRP A 211 -4.43 16.16 14.77
N LEU A 212 -4.09 16.76 15.89
CA LEU A 212 -2.72 17.16 16.21
C LEU A 212 -1.78 15.95 16.25
N ALA A 213 -2.08 14.96 17.08
CA ALA A 213 -1.18 13.85 17.33
C ALA A 213 -0.94 12.95 16.09
N PRO A 214 -1.99 12.51 15.34
CA PRO A 214 -1.79 11.78 14.11
C PRO A 214 -1.00 12.56 13.06
N ILE A 215 -1.27 13.86 12.87
CA ILE A 215 -0.54 14.68 11.90
C ILE A 215 0.94 14.77 12.26
N VAL A 216 1.26 15.01 13.53
CA VAL A 216 2.65 15.08 14.03
C VAL A 216 3.35 13.73 13.81
N GLY A 217 2.74 12.62 14.22
CA GLY A 217 3.29 11.28 14.00
C GLY A 217 3.53 10.97 12.52
N GLY A 218 2.56 11.32 11.68
CA GLY A 218 2.64 11.15 10.23
C GLY A 218 3.77 11.98 9.58
N ILE A 219 3.93 13.25 9.99
CA ILE A 219 5.00 14.12 9.48
C ILE A 219 6.37 13.57 9.87
N ILE A 220 6.56 13.22 11.14
CA ILE A 220 7.84 12.67 11.62
C ILE A 220 8.21 11.41 10.81
N ALA A 221 7.28 10.47 10.68
CA ALA A 221 7.50 9.25 9.90
C ALA A 221 7.79 9.54 8.43
N GLY A 222 6.93 10.34 7.78
CA GLY A 222 7.07 10.65 6.36
C GLY A 222 8.39 11.34 6.03
N VAL A 223 8.83 12.28 6.85
CA VAL A 223 10.12 12.95 6.69
C VAL A 223 11.27 11.95 6.88
N ILE A 224 11.29 11.21 7.98
CA ILE A 224 12.36 10.23 8.24
C ILE A 224 12.41 9.19 7.13
N MET A 225 11.29 8.53 6.82
CA MET A 225 11.26 7.47 5.82
C MET A 225 11.65 7.98 4.44
N ASN A 226 11.16 9.16 4.04
CA ASN A 226 11.48 9.72 2.74
C ASN A 226 12.97 10.04 2.58
N TYR A 227 13.57 10.72 3.56
CA TYR A 227 14.96 11.20 3.42
C TYR A 227 16.00 10.14 3.78
N VAL A 228 15.70 9.22 4.70
CA VAL A 228 16.64 8.18 5.12
C VAL A 228 16.58 6.97 4.19
N PHE A 229 15.38 6.50 3.83
CA PHE A 229 15.22 5.21 3.16
C PHE A 229 14.78 5.33 1.70
N VAL A 230 13.82 6.20 1.38
CA VAL A 230 13.26 6.27 0.02
C VAL A 230 14.20 6.99 -0.94
N ASN A 231 14.68 8.20 -0.60
CA ASN A 231 15.51 8.99 -1.50
C ASN A 231 16.97 8.52 -1.56
N ASN A 232 17.50 7.89 -0.51
CA ASN A 232 18.86 7.35 -0.49
C ASN A 232 18.99 5.98 -1.15
N ALA A 233 17.88 5.37 -1.54
CA ALA A 233 17.87 4.04 -2.18
C ALA A 233 18.41 4.06 -3.64
N GLU A 234 18.61 5.22 -4.23
CA GLU A 234 19.29 5.34 -5.52
C GLU A 234 20.76 5.73 -5.26
N PRO A 235 21.74 4.84 -5.54
CA PRO A 235 23.08 5.34 -5.78
C PRO A 235 22.92 6.38 -6.90
N LYS A 236 23.55 7.56 -6.75
CA LYS A 236 23.70 8.52 -7.86
C LYS A 236 24.40 7.75 -8.98
N THR A 237 23.66 7.04 -9.81
CA THR A 237 24.18 6.51 -11.06
C THR A 237 24.56 7.75 -11.85
N LYS A 238 25.90 8.00 -11.90
CA LYS A 238 26.46 8.86 -12.95
C LYS A 238 25.69 8.43 -14.20
N SER A 239 25.07 9.38 -14.87
CA SER A 239 24.38 9.17 -16.12
C SER A 239 25.26 8.28 -17.01
N VAL A 240 25.00 6.99 -17.01
CA VAL A 240 25.56 6.11 -18.03
C VAL A 240 24.86 6.60 -19.27
N SER A 241 25.60 7.34 -20.09
CA SER A 241 25.14 7.76 -21.40
C SER A 241 24.47 6.55 -22.03
N ARG A 242 23.19 6.65 -22.41
CA ARG A 242 22.47 5.60 -23.12
C ARG A 242 23.38 5.18 -24.27
N SER A 243 24.03 4.04 -24.12
CA SER A 243 24.80 3.46 -25.21
C SER A 243 23.83 3.31 -26.38
N SER A 244 24.22 3.88 -27.54
CA SER A 244 23.42 3.84 -28.76
C SER A 244 22.94 2.40 -29.03
N PRO A 245 21.77 2.21 -29.65
CA PRO A 245 21.24 0.87 -29.98
C PRO A 245 22.28 -0.02 -30.69
N ALA A 246 23.16 0.59 -31.53
CA ALA A 246 24.28 -0.07 -32.21
C ALA A 246 25.30 -0.72 -31.26
N ARG A 247 25.59 -0.09 -30.08
CA ARG A 247 26.57 -0.62 -29.12
C ARG A 247 26.00 -1.78 -28.30
N LYS A 248 24.66 -1.84 -28.15
CA LYS A 248 23.95 -2.93 -27.51
C LYS A 248 23.88 -4.17 -28.42
N SER A 249 23.69 -3.97 -29.72
CA SER A 249 23.74 -5.02 -30.74
C SER A 249 25.14 -5.64 -30.84
N GLN A 250 26.19 -4.85 -30.93
CA GLN A 250 27.58 -5.36 -30.98
C GLN A 250 27.99 -6.16 -29.74
N LYS A 251 27.52 -5.78 -28.55
CA LYS A 251 27.78 -6.57 -27.32
C LYS A 251 27.05 -7.89 -27.34
N LEU A 252 25.80 -7.92 -27.80
CA LEU A 252 25.04 -9.16 -27.93
C LEU A 252 25.71 -10.14 -28.91
N GLU A 253 26.14 -9.64 -30.07
CA GLU A 253 26.88 -10.42 -31.08
C GLU A 253 28.22 -10.98 -30.56
N GLN A 254 28.91 -10.20 -29.73
CA GLN A 254 30.14 -10.63 -29.06
C GLN A 254 29.89 -11.75 -28.02
N TYR A 255 28.80 -11.65 -27.23
CA TYR A 255 28.42 -12.69 -26.30
C TYR A 255 27.97 -13.99 -27.01
N GLU A 256 27.27 -13.83 -28.10
CA GLU A 256 26.82 -14.98 -28.94
C GLU A 256 27.99 -15.73 -29.58
N LYS A 257 28.95 -14.99 -30.16
CA LYS A 257 30.19 -15.60 -30.68
C LYS A 257 31.02 -16.29 -29.60
N GLN A 258 31.12 -15.70 -28.41
CA GLN A 258 31.85 -16.27 -27.28
C GLN A 258 31.15 -17.50 -26.69
N TYR A 259 29.83 -17.56 -26.75
CA TYR A 259 29.05 -18.71 -26.31
C TYR A 259 29.16 -19.89 -27.32
N LEU A 260 29.08 -19.59 -28.60
CA LEU A 260 29.25 -20.61 -29.68
C LEU A 260 30.65 -21.20 -29.67
N SER A 261 31.71 -20.38 -29.52
CA SER A 261 33.09 -20.90 -29.42
C SER A 261 33.31 -21.81 -28.22
N ARG A 262 32.64 -21.56 -27.09
CA ARG A 262 32.71 -22.45 -25.92
C ARG A 262 31.99 -23.79 -26.14
N LEU A 263 30.93 -23.80 -26.94
CA LEU A 263 30.24 -25.06 -27.30
C LEU A 263 31.08 -25.90 -28.30
N GLU A 264 31.90 -25.27 -29.14
CA GLU A 264 32.82 -25.94 -30.04
C GLU A 264 34.09 -26.47 -29.32
N GLU A 265 34.50 -25.84 -28.22
CA GLU A 265 35.68 -26.21 -27.41
C GLU A 265 35.43 -27.29 -26.36
N GLU A 266 34.17 -27.68 -26.03
CA GLU A 266 33.89 -28.80 -25.14
C GLU A 266 34.07 -30.13 -25.90
N PRO A 267 35.27 -30.80 -25.74
CA PRO A 267 35.42 -32.14 -26.25
C PRO A 267 34.48 -33.08 -25.47
N ALA A 268 33.78 -33.94 -26.22
CA ALA A 268 32.98 -35.00 -25.64
C ALA A 268 33.83 -35.84 -24.66
N LYS A 269 33.70 -35.54 -23.36
CA LYS A 269 34.24 -36.42 -22.35
C LYS A 269 33.45 -37.73 -22.38
N GLU A 270 34.02 -38.71 -23.04
CA GLU A 270 33.64 -40.12 -22.96
C GLU A 270 33.70 -40.57 -21.51
N GLU A 271 32.56 -40.62 -20.85
CA GLU A 271 32.42 -41.44 -19.63
C GLU A 271 32.33 -42.93 -20.03
N THR A 272 33.48 -43.60 -20.06
CA THR A 272 33.53 -45.05 -20.04
C THR A 272 33.06 -45.57 -18.68
N LYS A 273 31.76 -45.71 -18.51
CA LYS A 273 31.16 -46.61 -17.50
C LYS A 273 30.14 -47.50 -18.20
N LYS A 274 30.48 -48.79 -18.23
CA LYS A 274 29.62 -49.89 -18.64
C LYS A 274 28.22 -49.75 -18.06
N VAL A 275 27.22 -49.46 -18.89
CA VAL A 275 25.81 -49.66 -18.53
C VAL A 275 25.12 -50.29 -19.76
N SER A 276 24.65 -51.50 -19.50
CA SER A 276 23.84 -52.30 -20.40
C SER A 276 22.49 -51.63 -20.73
N SER A 277 22.31 -51.25 -21.90
CA SER A 277 21.14 -51.26 -22.81
C SER A 277 20.99 -49.98 -23.65
N PRO A 278 20.87 -50.10 -24.98
CA PRO A 278 20.89 -48.97 -25.91
C PRO A 278 19.60 -48.14 -25.97
N ARG A 279 18.50 -48.64 -25.42
CA ARG A 279 17.18 -47.97 -25.54
C ARG A 279 16.97 -46.73 -24.62
N ARG A 280 17.73 -46.59 -23.53
CA ARG A 280 17.53 -45.50 -22.57
C ARG A 280 18.26 -44.21 -22.91
N VAL A 281 19.31 -44.27 -23.74
CA VAL A 281 20.14 -43.10 -24.11
C VAL A 281 19.48 -42.28 -25.22
N GLN A 282 18.81 -42.91 -26.17
CA GLN A 282 18.10 -42.20 -27.27
C GLN A 282 16.90 -41.39 -26.76
N SER A 283 16.17 -41.86 -25.72
CA SER A 283 15.01 -41.14 -25.17
C SER A 283 15.40 -39.89 -24.38
N LYS A 284 16.58 -39.84 -23.76
CA LYS A 284 17.08 -38.65 -23.05
C LYS A 284 17.59 -37.57 -24.01
N LYS A 285 18.29 -37.96 -25.10
CA LYS A 285 18.76 -37.03 -26.13
C LYS A 285 17.59 -36.37 -26.87
N SER A 286 16.57 -37.14 -27.24
CA SER A 286 15.36 -36.63 -27.88
C SER A 286 14.58 -35.64 -26.99
N LYS A 287 14.48 -35.90 -25.68
CA LYS A 287 13.79 -35.00 -24.75
C LYS A 287 14.56 -33.70 -24.47
N SER A 288 15.89 -33.69 -24.51
CA SER A 288 16.68 -32.46 -24.33
C SER A 288 16.63 -31.59 -25.59
N VAL A 289 16.71 -32.16 -26.78
CA VAL A 289 16.58 -31.43 -28.05
C VAL A 289 15.18 -30.79 -28.15
N SER A 290 14.11 -31.54 -27.89
CA SER A 290 12.75 -30.98 -27.93
C SER A 290 12.51 -29.88 -26.88
N LYS A 291 13.22 -29.88 -25.77
CA LYS A 291 13.17 -28.76 -24.76
C LYS A 291 13.91 -27.52 -25.28
N LEU A 292 15.06 -27.70 -25.95
CA LEU A 292 15.82 -26.58 -26.51
C LEU A 292 15.01 -25.91 -27.64
N GLU A 293 14.47 -26.67 -28.58
CA GLU A 293 13.61 -26.16 -29.66
C GLU A 293 12.39 -25.37 -29.11
N LYS A 294 11.81 -25.83 -28.01
CA LYS A 294 10.68 -25.15 -27.36
C LYS A 294 11.09 -23.85 -26.66
N TYR A 295 12.32 -23.77 -26.13
CA TYR A 295 12.88 -22.53 -25.57
C TYR A 295 13.24 -21.52 -26.64
N GLU A 296 13.86 -21.97 -27.72
CA GLU A 296 14.24 -21.17 -28.88
C GLU A 296 13.02 -20.54 -29.56
N LYS A 297 11.97 -21.32 -29.80
CA LYS A 297 10.70 -20.82 -30.33
C LYS A 297 10.07 -19.75 -29.44
N ARG A 298 10.04 -19.94 -28.12
CA ARG A 298 9.52 -18.95 -27.18
C ARG A 298 10.37 -17.66 -27.10
N TYR A 299 11.66 -17.78 -27.35
CA TYR A 299 12.56 -16.63 -27.38
C TYR A 299 12.35 -15.80 -28.66
N LEU A 300 12.25 -16.44 -29.79
CA LEU A 300 11.94 -15.80 -31.08
C LEU A 300 10.57 -15.12 -31.09
N ASP A 301 9.53 -15.75 -30.56
CA ASP A 301 8.19 -15.16 -30.38
C ASP A 301 8.20 -13.89 -29.48
N ARG A 302 9.09 -13.84 -28.49
CA ARG A 302 9.26 -12.63 -27.67
C ARG A 302 9.96 -11.51 -28.39
N LEU A 303 10.98 -11.81 -29.19
CA LEU A 303 11.69 -10.83 -29.99
C LEU A 303 10.78 -10.21 -31.07
N GLU A 304 9.96 -11.01 -31.72
CA GLU A 304 8.97 -10.53 -32.69
C GLU A 304 7.94 -9.61 -32.05
N LYS A 305 7.40 -9.98 -30.89
CA LYS A 305 6.47 -9.12 -30.13
C LYS A 305 7.11 -7.80 -29.68
N GLN A 306 8.38 -7.81 -29.27
CA GLN A 306 9.10 -6.60 -28.92
C GLN A 306 9.38 -5.70 -30.12
N SER A 307 9.65 -6.28 -31.30
CA SER A 307 9.86 -5.50 -32.53
C SER A 307 8.57 -4.85 -33.02
N GLN A 308 7.43 -5.54 -32.92
CA GLN A 308 6.11 -5.01 -33.27
C GLN A 308 5.68 -3.87 -32.32
N THR A 309 5.91 -4.03 -31.01
CA THR A 309 5.58 -2.98 -30.02
C THR A 309 6.43 -1.73 -30.21
N ASN A 310 7.68 -1.86 -30.66
CA ASN A 310 8.54 -0.72 -30.97
C ASN A 310 8.19 -0.05 -32.31
N ALA A 311 7.68 -0.79 -33.28
CA ALA A 311 7.20 -0.23 -34.54
C ALA A 311 5.91 0.59 -34.36
N ASP A 312 4.98 0.13 -33.52
CA ASP A 312 3.73 0.83 -33.23
C ASP A 312 3.91 2.11 -32.38
N SER A 313 5.02 2.18 -31.63
CA SER A 313 5.35 3.40 -30.86
C SER A 313 5.97 4.53 -31.70
N THR A 314 6.51 4.21 -32.88
CA THR A 314 7.16 5.17 -33.78
C THR A 314 6.18 5.86 -34.74
N TYR A 315 4.91 5.41 -34.80
CA TYR A 315 3.87 6.01 -35.67
C TYR A 315 2.82 6.85 -34.88
N LYS A 316 3.11 7.18 -33.61
CA LYS A 316 2.21 8.00 -32.77
C LYS A 316 2.91 9.24 -32.17
N GLU A 317 3.82 9.87 -32.91
CA GLU A 317 4.25 11.25 -32.69
C GLU A 317 3.89 12.11 -33.88
#